data_8d7485e3fca70114bc1ce35ea8fcfcd6
#
_entry.id   8d7485e3fca70114bc1ce35ea8fcfcd6
#
_cell.length_a   1.000
_cell.length_b   1.000
_cell.length_c   1.000
_cell.angle_alpha   90.00
_cell.angle_beta   90.00
_cell.angle_gamma   90.00
#
_symmetry.space_group_name_H-M   'P 1'
#
loop_
_entity.id
_entity.type
_entity.pdbx_description
1 polymer ?
#
loop_
_entity_poly.entity_id
_entity_poly.type
_entity_poly.pdbx_seq_one_letter_code
_entity_poly.pdbx_strand_id
1 'polypeptide(L)'
;MKKWIIFCLSALLALSLAACGGKETGAAWTEDSLQAFLDSGAFSEELEELDADILWPLYRLEDAGLSREQLDSARAFRSAGATCEEVAVLSFTDEKAAELAADALKDYTAAQIDANRSYRPDEIPKLENARIDRRGSTLLLLVAADQDAAAQLLK
;
A
#
# COMPACT_ATOMS: atom_id res chain seq x y z
N MET A 1 -29.15 -59.32 16.06
CA MET A 1 -27.82 -58.91 16.54
C MET A 1 -26.91 -58.64 15.34
N LYS A 2 -27.15 -57.67 14.53
CA LYS A 2 -26.32 -57.31 13.36
C LYS A 2 -26.93 -56.07 12.76
N LYS A 3 -26.74 -54.90 13.29
CA LYS A 3 -27.19 -53.64 12.63
C LYS A 3 -26.67 -52.37 13.30
N TRP A 4 -25.51 -52.36 13.96
CA TRP A 4 -25.03 -51.21 14.68
C TRP A 4 -23.58 -50.78 14.41
N ILE A 5 -22.99 -51.09 13.26
CA ILE A 5 -21.59 -50.77 12.93
C ILE A 5 -21.41 -49.96 11.62
N ILE A 6 -22.39 -49.22 11.18
CA ILE A 6 -22.24 -48.41 9.95
C ILE A 6 -22.66 -46.97 10.17
N PHE A 7 -22.26 -46.32 11.27
CA PHE A 7 -22.59 -44.91 11.46
C PHE A 7 -21.44 -44.03 12.02
N CYS A 8 -20.21 -44.47 11.97
CA CYS A 8 -19.06 -43.72 12.49
C CYS A 8 -17.97 -43.40 11.48
N LEU A 9 -18.24 -43.32 10.18
CA LEU A 9 -17.19 -43.08 9.18
C LEU A 9 -17.49 -41.93 8.21
N SER A 10 -18.30 -40.97 8.58
CA SER A 10 -18.62 -39.81 7.72
C SER A 10 -18.48 -38.44 8.38
N ALA A 11 -17.70 -38.33 9.46
CA ALA A 11 -17.52 -37.06 10.19
C ALA A 11 -16.05 -36.60 10.28
N LEU A 12 -15.18 -36.97 9.34
CA LEU A 12 -13.75 -36.63 9.41
C LEU A 12 -13.18 -36.13 8.07
N LEU A 13 -13.92 -35.31 7.34
CA LEU A 13 -13.39 -34.69 6.11
C LEU A 13 -13.86 -33.26 5.90
N ALA A 14 -13.80 -32.42 6.93
CA ALA A 14 -14.11 -31.02 6.82
C ALA A 14 -13.25 -30.15 7.75
N LEU A 15 -11.96 -30.43 7.88
CA LEU A 15 -11.03 -29.58 8.63
C LEU A 15 -9.63 -29.61 8.00
N SER A 16 -9.45 -28.99 6.84
CA SER A 16 -8.11 -28.66 6.37
C SER A 16 -8.14 -27.67 5.20
N LEU A 17 -8.66 -26.48 5.43
CA LEU A 17 -8.42 -25.31 4.58
C LEU A 17 -8.31 -24.05 5.47
N ALA A 18 -7.48 -24.13 6.48
CA ALA A 18 -7.02 -22.98 7.22
C ALA A 18 -5.47 -23.04 7.21
N ALA A 19 -4.89 -22.79 6.05
CA ALA A 19 -3.44 -22.68 5.91
C ALA A 19 -3.09 -21.36 5.23
N CYS A 20 -2.43 -20.49 6.00
CA CYS A 20 -1.49 -19.46 5.57
C CYS A 20 -2.04 -18.37 4.64
N GLY A 21 -2.80 -17.45 5.20
CA GLY A 21 -2.86 -16.09 4.71
C GLY A 21 -2.37 -15.19 5.84
N GLY A 22 -1.29 -14.42 5.62
CA GLY A 22 -0.92 -13.36 6.53
C GLY A 22 -2.16 -12.50 6.79
N LYS A 23 -2.33 -12.01 8.01
CA LYS A 23 -3.47 -11.16 8.40
C LYS A 23 -3.49 -9.91 7.52
N GLU A 24 -4.24 -9.94 6.45
CA GLU A 24 -4.68 -8.73 5.77
C GLU A 24 -5.82 -8.16 6.60
N THR A 25 -5.52 -7.17 7.40
CA THR A 25 -6.49 -6.50 8.27
C THR A 25 -6.93 -5.20 7.57
N GLY A 26 -8.04 -5.25 6.84
CA GLY A 26 -8.67 -4.07 6.26
C GLY A 26 -9.26 -4.30 4.86
N ALA A 27 -10.20 -3.44 4.49
CA ALA A 27 -10.71 -3.37 3.12
C ALA A 27 -9.63 -2.86 2.17
N ALA A 28 -9.72 -3.25 0.88
CA ALA A 28 -8.82 -2.77 -0.17
C ALA A 28 -8.74 -1.24 -0.18
N TRP A 29 -7.57 -0.70 -0.51
CA TRP A 29 -7.38 0.72 -0.74
C TRP A 29 -8.09 1.16 -2.01
N THR A 30 -8.81 2.27 -1.96
CA THR A 30 -9.65 2.79 -3.05
C THR A 30 -9.39 4.27 -3.28
N GLU A 31 -9.96 4.84 -4.33
CA GLU A 31 -9.96 6.30 -4.54
C GLU A 31 -10.65 7.06 -3.40
N ASP A 32 -11.71 6.49 -2.82
CA ASP A 32 -12.36 7.09 -1.64
C ASP A 32 -11.42 7.11 -0.43
N SER A 33 -10.60 6.08 -0.26
CA SER A 33 -9.54 6.06 0.75
C SER A 33 -8.52 7.17 0.52
N LEU A 34 -8.08 7.35 -0.73
CA LEU A 34 -7.16 8.41 -1.13
C LEU A 34 -7.75 9.79 -0.80
N GLN A 35 -9.01 10.03 -1.18
CA GLN A 35 -9.69 11.29 -0.89
C GLN A 35 -9.81 11.53 0.62
N ALA A 36 -10.11 10.50 1.41
CA ALA A 36 -10.17 10.61 2.85
C ALA A 36 -8.83 11.05 3.47
N PHE A 37 -7.69 10.61 2.94
CA PHE A 37 -6.37 11.09 3.37
C PHE A 37 -6.17 12.56 3.00
N LEU A 38 -6.53 12.98 1.80
CA LEU A 38 -6.42 14.38 1.37
C LEU A 38 -7.25 15.33 2.26
N ASP A 39 -8.42 14.87 2.71
CA ASP A 39 -9.34 15.66 3.55
C ASP A 39 -9.03 15.57 5.06
N SER A 40 -8.09 14.71 5.46
CA SER A 40 -7.83 14.40 6.87
C SER A 40 -7.09 15.48 7.67
N GLY A 41 -6.44 16.42 6.97
CA GLY A 41 -5.49 17.35 7.58
C GLY A 41 -4.13 16.73 7.90
N ALA A 42 -3.83 15.54 7.38
CA ALA A 42 -2.53 14.87 7.57
C ALA A 42 -1.37 15.57 6.84
N PHE A 43 -1.66 16.46 5.90
CA PHE A 43 -0.67 17.18 5.11
C PHE A 43 -0.56 18.64 5.54
N SER A 44 0.65 19.19 5.46
CA SER A 44 0.92 20.58 5.84
C SER A 44 0.63 21.60 4.74
N GLU A 45 0.36 21.09 3.53
CA GLU A 45 0.04 21.89 2.34
C GLU A 45 -0.96 21.14 1.44
N GLU A 46 -1.51 21.82 0.45
CA GLU A 46 -2.29 21.19 -0.61
C GLU A 46 -1.36 20.43 -1.55
N LEU A 47 -1.69 19.16 -1.82
CA LEU A 47 -0.91 18.31 -2.71
C LEU A 47 -1.46 18.40 -4.14
N GLU A 48 -0.58 18.30 -5.12
CA GLU A 48 -0.92 18.29 -6.55
C GLU A 48 -1.00 16.85 -7.07
N GLU A 49 -2.01 16.57 -7.89
CA GLU A 49 -2.16 15.27 -8.53
C GLU A 49 -1.04 15.06 -9.56
N LEU A 50 -0.39 13.90 -9.49
CA LEU A 50 0.59 13.47 -10.48
C LEU A 50 -0.11 12.77 -11.65
N ASP A 51 0.40 13.01 -12.87
CA ASP A 51 -0.01 12.25 -14.04
C ASP A 51 0.30 10.76 -13.85
N ALA A 52 -0.67 9.90 -14.13
CA ALA A 52 -0.54 8.45 -13.97
C ALA A 52 0.65 7.87 -14.76
N ASP A 53 0.98 8.44 -15.92
CA ASP A 53 2.13 8.00 -16.71
C ASP A 53 3.48 8.28 -16.04
N ILE A 54 3.53 9.27 -15.13
CA ILE A 54 4.73 9.60 -14.36
C ILE A 54 4.97 8.59 -13.25
N LEU A 55 3.93 8.01 -12.67
CA LEU A 55 4.04 7.14 -11.50
C LEU A 55 4.84 5.87 -11.78
N TRP A 56 4.71 5.31 -12.98
CA TRP A 56 5.41 4.08 -13.36
C TRP A 56 6.94 4.22 -13.26
N PRO A 57 7.58 5.19 -13.94
CA PRO A 57 9.02 5.40 -13.82
C PRO A 57 9.42 6.00 -12.47
N LEU A 58 8.57 6.85 -11.85
CA LEU A 58 8.85 7.46 -10.56
C LEU A 58 9.06 6.40 -9.47
N TYR A 59 8.17 5.42 -9.40
CA TYR A 59 8.26 4.33 -8.43
C TYR A 59 9.11 3.16 -8.91
N ARG A 60 9.71 3.25 -10.12
CA ARG A 60 10.60 2.25 -10.71
C ARG A 60 9.97 0.85 -10.75
N LEU A 61 8.69 0.78 -11.08
CA LEU A 61 7.92 -0.46 -11.06
C LEU A 61 8.45 -1.50 -12.06
N GLU A 62 8.98 -1.07 -13.21
CA GLU A 62 9.64 -1.94 -14.18
C GLU A 62 10.90 -2.60 -13.61
N ASP A 63 11.72 -1.85 -12.86
CA ASP A 63 12.92 -2.37 -12.22
C ASP A 63 12.62 -3.45 -11.17
N ALA A 64 11.43 -3.39 -10.56
CA ALA A 64 10.91 -4.42 -9.65
C ALA A 64 10.39 -5.67 -10.36
N GLY A 65 10.46 -5.72 -11.69
CA GLY A 65 10.01 -6.85 -12.50
C GLY A 65 8.53 -6.85 -12.83
N LEU A 66 7.85 -5.70 -12.67
CA LEU A 66 6.46 -5.53 -13.05
C LEU A 66 6.31 -5.16 -14.53
N SER A 67 5.21 -5.57 -15.14
CA SER A 67 4.77 -5.08 -16.45
C SER A 67 3.59 -4.12 -16.31
N ARG A 68 3.41 -3.24 -17.30
CA ARG A 68 2.31 -2.25 -17.29
C ARG A 68 0.93 -2.90 -17.19
N GLU A 69 0.75 -4.08 -17.75
CA GLU A 69 -0.50 -4.83 -17.73
C GLU A 69 -0.87 -5.36 -16.33
N GLN A 70 0.08 -5.37 -15.40
CA GLN A 70 -0.18 -5.76 -14.02
C GLN A 70 -0.68 -4.61 -13.14
N LEU A 71 -0.63 -3.37 -13.63
CA LEU A 71 -1.17 -2.20 -12.95
C LEU A 71 -2.56 -1.88 -13.48
N ASP A 72 -3.60 -2.07 -12.66
CA ASP A 72 -4.98 -1.76 -13.00
C ASP A 72 -5.27 -0.26 -12.90
N SER A 73 -4.80 0.38 -11.83
CA SER A 73 -4.95 1.82 -11.62
C SER A 73 -3.87 2.36 -10.68
N ALA A 74 -3.55 3.65 -10.84
CA ALA A 74 -2.69 4.36 -9.92
C ALA A 74 -3.12 5.83 -9.85
N ARG A 75 -3.24 6.38 -8.65
CA ARG A 75 -3.41 7.81 -8.40
C ARG A 75 -2.48 8.23 -7.28
N ALA A 76 -1.84 9.36 -7.44
CA ALA A 76 -0.95 9.93 -6.45
C ALA A 76 -1.09 11.44 -6.39
N PHE A 77 -0.92 11.98 -5.20
CA PHE A 77 -0.83 13.40 -4.93
C PHE A 77 0.46 13.66 -4.16
N ARG A 78 1.18 14.69 -4.54
CA ARG A 78 2.48 15.01 -3.99
C ARG A 78 2.65 16.52 -3.84
N SER A 79 3.49 16.93 -2.90
CA SER A 79 3.96 18.31 -2.78
C SER A 79 4.56 18.82 -4.09
N ALA A 80 4.21 20.03 -4.50
CA ALA A 80 4.79 20.71 -5.65
C ALA A 80 6.31 21.02 -5.48
N GLY A 81 6.91 20.62 -4.39
CA GLY A 81 8.35 20.71 -4.13
C GLY A 81 8.73 21.40 -2.83
N ALA A 82 7.76 21.91 -2.03
CA ALA A 82 8.06 22.50 -0.73
C ALA A 82 8.36 21.45 0.32
N THR A 83 7.65 20.32 0.30
CA THR A 83 7.81 19.21 1.25
C THR A 83 8.10 17.89 0.53
N CYS A 84 8.24 16.80 1.30
CA CYS A 84 8.29 15.43 0.77
C CYS A 84 6.96 14.69 0.95
N GLU A 85 5.88 15.40 1.25
CA GLU A 85 4.57 14.83 1.50
C GLU A 85 3.98 14.25 0.23
N GLU A 86 3.38 13.06 0.37
CA GLU A 86 2.86 12.29 -0.74
C GLU A 86 1.83 11.28 -0.25
N VAL A 87 0.78 11.07 -1.03
CA VAL A 87 -0.16 9.96 -0.88
C VAL A 87 -0.44 9.33 -2.23
N ALA A 88 -0.38 7.99 -2.30
CA ALA A 88 -0.69 7.26 -3.50
C ALA A 88 -1.48 5.99 -3.18
N VAL A 89 -2.43 5.67 -4.06
CA VAL A 89 -3.13 4.38 -4.07
C VAL A 89 -2.90 3.73 -5.43
N LEU A 90 -2.40 2.50 -5.41
CA LEU A 90 -2.17 1.68 -6.59
C LEU A 90 -2.98 0.39 -6.48
N SER A 91 -3.55 -0.07 -7.59
CA SER A 91 -4.25 -1.34 -7.70
C SER A 91 -3.59 -2.19 -8.76
N PHE A 92 -3.40 -3.47 -8.46
CA PHE A 92 -2.72 -4.43 -9.32
C PHE A 92 -3.65 -5.60 -9.65
N THR A 93 -3.33 -6.33 -10.71
CA THR A 93 -4.09 -7.50 -11.16
C THR A 93 -4.07 -8.65 -10.15
N ASP A 94 -3.04 -8.72 -9.32
CA ASP A 94 -2.88 -9.76 -8.29
C ASP A 94 -2.03 -9.30 -7.10
N GLU A 95 -2.09 -10.06 -6.01
CA GLU A 95 -1.37 -9.76 -4.76
C GLU A 95 0.15 -9.82 -4.89
N LYS A 96 0.67 -10.68 -5.78
CA LYS A 96 2.11 -10.79 -5.99
C LYS A 96 2.67 -9.55 -6.68
N ALA A 97 1.93 -8.98 -7.62
CA ALA A 97 2.29 -7.72 -8.26
C ALA A 97 2.30 -6.58 -7.22
N ALA A 98 1.29 -6.53 -6.33
CA ALA A 98 1.24 -5.57 -5.23
C ALA A 98 2.40 -5.75 -4.23
N GLU A 99 2.85 -6.97 -3.97
CA GLU A 99 4.00 -7.26 -3.12
C GLU A 99 5.30 -6.72 -3.73
N LEU A 100 5.54 -6.98 -5.02
CA LEU A 100 6.71 -6.44 -5.73
C LEU A 100 6.70 -4.90 -5.76
N ALA A 101 5.53 -4.30 -5.97
CA ALA A 101 5.37 -2.85 -5.92
C ALA A 101 5.62 -2.29 -4.52
N ALA A 102 5.22 -2.99 -3.46
CA ALA A 102 5.50 -2.56 -2.08
C ALA A 102 7.01 -2.49 -1.81
N ASP A 103 7.78 -3.43 -2.32
CA ASP A 103 9.25 -3.39 -2.21
C ASP A 103 9.85 -2.25 -3.03
N ALA A 104 9.35 -2.01 -4.25
CA ALA A 104 9.75 -0.85 -5.05
C ALA A 104 9.48 0.49 -4.33
N LEU A 105 8.35 0.63 -3.66
CA LEU A 105 8.03 1.84 -2.88
C LEU A 105 8.92 2.01 -1.65
N LYS A 106 9.38 0.93 -1.02
CA LYS A 106 10.39 1.02 0.05
C LYS A 106 11.72 1.56 -0.49
N ASP A 107 12.16 1.04 -1.63
CA ASP A 107 13.39 1.51 -2.30
C ASP A 107 13.24 2.97 -2.74
N TYR A 108 12.08 3.33 -3.29
CA TYR A 108 11.76 4.71 -3.62
C TYR A 108 11.86 5.64 -2.40
N THR A 109 11.23 5.26 -1.29
CA THR A 109 11.25 6.06 -0.05
C THR A 109 12.68 6.19 0.50
N ALA A 110 13.48 5.12 0.47
CA ALA A 110 14.88 5.16 0.87
C ALA A 110 15.70 6.11 -0.02
N ALA A 111 15.47 6.09 -1.33
CA ALA A 111 16.12 7.02 -2.25
C ALA A 111 15.70 8.48 -2.01
N GLN A 112 14.43 8.73 -1.63
CA GLN A 112 13.96 10.07 -1.23
C GLN A 112 14.67 10.56 0.04
N ILE A 113 14.88 9.69 1.04
CA ILE A 113 15.63 10.01 2.24
C ILE A 113 17.05 10.44 1.88
N ASP A 114 17.75 9.65 1.06
CA ASP A 114 19.14 9.95 0.68
C ASP A 114 19.23 11.25 -0.11
N ALA A 115 18.34 11.48 -1.06
CA ALA A 115 18.30 12.69 -1.87
C ALA A 115 18.02 13.96 -1.06
N ASN A 116 17.20 13.86 0.00
CA ASN A 116 16.79 15.02 0.79
C ASN A 116 17.64 15.27 2.02
N ARG A 117 18.50 14.35 2.43
CA ARG A 117 19.32 14.42 3.65
C ARG A 117 20.09 15.75 3.80
N SER A 118 20.62 16.29 2.70
CA SER A 118 21.39 17.53 2.70
C SER A 118 20.58 18.77 2.37
N TYR A 119 19.47 18.62 1.64
CA TYR A 119 18.69 19.75 1.13
C TYR A 119 17.48 20.08 2.01
N ARG A 120 16.85 19.07 2.57
CA ARG A 120 15.62 19.17 3.38
C ARG A 120 15.68 18.24 4.59
N PRO A 121 16.62 18.46 5.52
CA PRO A 121 16.77 17.57 6.68
C PRO A 121 15.52 17.50 7.55
N ASP A 122 14.70 18.55 7.59
CA ASP A 122 13.46 18.61 8.35
C ASP A 122 12.36 17.70 7.77
N GLU A 123 12.48 17.29 6.50
CA GLU A 123 11.55 16.37 5.85
C GLU A 123 11.90 14.89 6.09
N ILE A 124 13.13 14.60 6.54
CA ILE A 124 13.57 13.21 6.75
C ILE A 124 12.69 12.45 7.73
N PRO A 125 12.24 13.02 8.87
CA PRO A 125 11.34 12.30 9.77
C PRO A 125 10.00 11.89 9.14
N LYS A 126 9.46 12.66 8.19
CA LYS A 126 8.24 12.30 7.46
C LYS A 126 8.48 11.07 6.57
N LEU A 127 9.60 11.06 5.85
CA LEU A 127 10.00 9.94 4.98
C LEU A 127 10.33 8.67 5.78
N GLU A 128 11.01 8.79 6.92
CA GLU A 128 11.31 7.66 7.81
C GLU A 128 10.04 7.06 8.44
N ASN A 129 8.99 7.86 8.61
CA ASN A 129 7.68 7.42 9.07
C ASN A 129 6.69 7.11 7.95
N ALA A 130 7.15 7.06 6.69
CA ALA A 130 6.31 6.71 5.56
C ALA A 130 5.59 5.38 5.80
N ARG A 131 4.32 5.29 5.39
CA ARG A 131 3.52 4.08 5.46
C ARG A 131 3.37 3.50 4.07
N ILE A 132 3.74 2.24 3.94
CA ILE A 132 3.48 1.42 2.76
C ILE A 132 2.64 0.27 3.26
N ASP A 133 1.34 0.30 2.94
CA ASP A 133 0.36 -0.66 3.45
C ASP A 133 -0.32 -1.39 2.30
N ARG A 134 -0.16 -2.72 2.28
CA ARG A 134 -0.74 -3.58 1.27
C ARG A 134 -2.00 -4.25 1.81
N ARG A 135 -3.07 -4.20 1.03
CA ARG A 135 -4.33 -4.91 1.30
C ARG A 135 -4.78 -5.64 0.04
N GLY A 136 -4.55 -6.94 0.01
CA GLY A 136 -4.76 -7.75 -1.17
C GLY A 136 -3.88 -7.29 -2.34
N SER A 137 -4.51 -6.99 -3.46
CA SER A 137 -3.87 -6.44 -4.66
C SER A 137 -3.75 -4.92 -4.67
N THR A 138 -4.10 -4.23 -3.57
CA THR A 138 -4.02 -2.77 -3.48
C THR A 138 -2.92 -2.32 -2.53
N LEU A 139 -2.36 -1.15 -2.80
CA LEU A 139 -1.20 -0.61 -2.10
C LEU A 139 -1.39 0.88 -1.83
N LEU A 140 -1.12 1.28 -0.59
CA LEU A 140 -1.05 2.67 -0.16
C LEU A 140 0.42 3.05 0.08
N LEU A 141 0.84 4.20 -0.44
CA LEU A 141 1.99 4.96 0.03
C LEU A 141 1.49 6.23 0.70
N LEU A 142 2.01 6.54 1.89
CA LEU A 142 1.66 7.75 2.63
C LEU A 142 2.89 8.34 3.32
N VAL A 143 3.23 9.57 2.96
CA VAL A 143 4.23 10.42 3.61
C VAL A 143 3.51 11.65 4.14
N ALA A 144 3.18 11.67 5.42
CA ALA A 144 2.34 12.67 6.04
C ALA A 144 3.11 13.56 7.03
N ALA A 145 2.67 14.79 7.21
CA ALA A 145 3.16 15.70 8.25
C ALA A 145 2.59 15.33 9.62
N ASP A 146 1.27 15.08 9.68
CA ASP A 146 0.57 14.66 10.91
C ASP A 146 0.32 13.15 10.88
N GLN A 147 1.17 12.41 11.61
CA GLN A 147 1.09 10.95 11.69
C GLN A 147 -0.13 10.47 12.50
N ASP A 148 -0.63 11.27 13.43
CA ASP A 148 -1.77 10.90 14.26
C ASP A 148 -3.08 11.03 13.45
N ALA A 149 -3.22 12.10 12.66
CA ALA A 149 -4.32 12.25 11.73
C ALA A 149 -4.35 11.10 10.69
N ALA A 150 -3.17 10.78 10.13
CA ALA A 150 -3.02 9.68 9.17
C ALA A 150 -3.36 8.31 9.80
N ALA A 151 -2.93 8.04 11.03
CA ALA A 151 -3.13 6.76 11.70
C ALA A 151 -4.60 6.41 11.95
N GLN A 152 -5.49 7.40 12.00
CA GLN A 152 -6.94 7.17 12.17
C GLN A 152 -7.57 6.50 10.94
N LEU A 153 -7.01 6.71 9.76
CA LEU A 153 -7.50 6.17 8.49
C LEU A 153 -6.83 4.84 8.10
N LEU A 154 -5.79 4.44 8.82
CA LEU A 154 -5.06 3.18 8.58
C LEU A 154 -5.68 1.96 9.27
N LYS A 155 -6.76 2.14 10.02
CA LYS A 155 -7.43 1.09 10.82
C LYS A 155 -8.29 0.15 10.00
#